data_d603c71f2f2a342537fed91848eb3b25
#
_entry.id   d603c71f2f2a342537fed91848eb3b25
#
_cell.length_a   1.000
_cell.length_b   1.000
_cell.length_c   1.000
_cell.angle_alpha   90.00
_cell.angle_beta   90.00
_cell.angle_gamma   90.00
#
_symmetry.space_group_name_H-M   'P 1'
#
loop_
_entity.id
_entity.type
_entity.pdbx_description
1 polymer ?
#
loop_
_entity_poly.entity_id
_entity_poly.type
_entity_poly.pdbx_seq_one_letter_code
_entity_poly.pdbx_strand_id
1 'polypeptide(L)'
;MEFLWIILLGFVVYFVFKRFYKPKYLTSLSQEDFVKGYRKAQLIDVREPREYEGGHILGARNIPMSQLRQRMNEIRNDQPVYLYCQSGARSKQAAQFLKKKRGVEDLYELQGGFKKWTGKIKKK
;
A
#
# COMPACT_ATOMS: atom_id res chain seq x y z
N MET A 1 1.92 17.73 39.74
CA MET A 1 0.65 17.50 39.05
C MET A 1 0.50 18.31 37.78
N GLU A 2 1.12 19.48 37.69
CA GLU A 2 1.02 20.34 36.52
C GLU A 2 1.67 19.76 35.28
N PHE A 3 2.56 18.77 35.43
CA PHE A 3 3.26 18.17 34.29
C PHE A 3 2.54 16.98 33.68
N LEU A 4 1.59 16.37 34.40
CA LEU A 4 0.86 15.19 33.91
C LEU A 4 0.02 15.51 32.70
N TRP A 5 -0.69 16.63 32.70
CA TRP A 5 -1.53 17.00 31.59
C TRP A 5 -0.72 17.40 30.35
N ILE A 6 0.50 17.94 30.56
CA ILE A 6 1.41 18.25 29.43
C ILE A 6 1.87 16.96 28.75
N ILE A 7 2.24 15.95 29.56
CA ILE A 7 2.63 14.63 29.03
C ILE A 7 1.44 13.97 28.30
N LEU A 8 0.26 14.06 28.89
CA LEU A 8 -0.95 13.50 28.27
C LEU A 8 -1.27 14.18 26.95
N LEU A 9 -1.16 15.51 26.91
CA LEU A 9 -1.37 16.28 25.69
C LEU A 9 -0.36 15.89 24.61
N GLY A 10 0.90 15.70 25.00
CA GLY A 10 1.95 15.24 24.09
C GLY A 10 1.63 13.89 23.47
N PHE A 11 1.12 12.95 24.30
CA PHE A 11 0.70 11.64 23.80
C PHE A 11 -0.46 11.76 22.81
N VAL A 12 -1.46 12.58 23.12
CA VAL A 12 -2.62 12.76 22.24
C VAL A 12 -2.18 13.34 20.90
N VAL A 13 -1.35 14.38 20.92
CA VAL A 13 -0.81 15.00 19.70
C VAL A 13 -0.02 13.99 18.89
N TYR A 14 0.84 13.20 19.54
CA TYR A 14 1.65 12.18 18.89
C TYR A 14 0.77 11.13 18.21
N PHE A 15 -0.26 10.61 18.90
CA PHE A 15 -1.15 9.61 18.33
C PHE A 15 -1.98 10.15 17.17
N VAL A 16 -2.48 11.38 17.30
CA VAL A 16 -3.23 12.04 16.22
C VAL A 16 -2.34 12.25 15.01
N PHE A 17 -1.12 12.77 15.24
CA PHE A 17 -0.16 12.99 14.17
C PHE A 17 0.18 11.68 13.45
N LYS A 18 0.46 10.62 14.22
CA LYS A 18 0.81 9.32 13.65
C LYS A 18 -0.32 8.73 12.82
N ARG A 19 -1.57 8.93 13.27
CA ARG A 19 -2.74 8.42 12.56
C ARG A 19 -2.95 9.10 11.20
N PHE A 20 -2.71 10.41 11.13
CA PHE A 20 -2.93 11.19 9.93
C PHE A 20 -1.66 11.42 9.11
N TYR A 21 -0.52 10.97 9.60
CA TYR A 21 0.73 11.11 8.89
C TYR A 21 0.75 10.20 7.66
N LYS A 22 0.98 10.81 6.50
CA LYS A 22 1.16 10.06 5.25
C LYS A 22 2.62 10.17 4.84
N PRO A 23 3.30 9.02 4.61
CA PRO A 23 4.69 9.05 4.15
C PRO A 23 4.80 9.80 2.82
N LYS A 24 5.84 10.62 2.69
CA LYS A 24 6.05 11.42 1.48
C LYS A 24 6.37 10.56 0.26
N TYR A 25 6.91 9.36 0.47
CA TYR A 25 7.30 8.47 -0.61
C TYR A 25 6.13 7.66 -1.18
N LEU A 26 4.98 7.70 -0.53
CA LEU A 26 3.80 6.94 -0.95
C LEU A 26 2.67 7.89 -1.30
N THR A 27 2.17 7.77 -2.53
CA THR A 27 1.03 8.55 -2.99
C THR A 27 -0.22 7.67 -2.98
N SER A 28 -1.25 8.12 -2.27
CA SER A 28 -2.53 7.43 -2.23
C SER A 28 -3.41 7.96 -3.36
N LEU A 29 -3.82 7.09 -4.27
CA LEU A 29 -4.59 7.48 -5.45
C LEU A 29 -6.04 7.01 -5.32
N SER A 30 -6.96 7.85 -5.78
CA SER A 30 -8.35 7.43 -5.97
C SER A 30 -8.41 6.34 -7.05
N GLN A 31 -9.51 5.59 -7.11
CA GLN A 31 -9.67 4.59 -8.16
C GLN A 31 -9.52 5.20 -9.55
N GLU A 32 -10.11 6.38 -9.76
CA GLU A 32 -10.03 7.07 -11.03
C GLU A 32 -8.59 7.35 -11.45
N ASP A 33 -7.79 7.89 -10.54
CA ASP A 33 -6.38 8.19 -10.82
C ASP A 33 -5.53 6.92 -10.92
N PHE A 34 -5.84 5.93 -10.12
CA PHE A 34 -5.13 4.64 -10.13
C PHE A 34 -5.29 3.95 -11.49
N VAL A 35 -6.49 3.98 -12.03
CA VAL A 35 -6.80 3.37 -13.34
C VAL A 35 -6.00 4.01 -14.47
N LYS A 36 -5.71 5.32 -14.37
CA LYS A 36 -4.98 6.03 -15.41
C LYS A 36 -3.55 5.54 -15.59
N GLY A 37 -2.93 5.00 -14.55
CA GLY A 37 -1.52 4.67 -14.58
C GLY A 37 -1.14 3.22 -14.32
N TYR A 38 -2.04 2.40 -13.78
CA TYR A 38 -1.63 1.10 -13.29
C TYR A 38 -1.17 0.12 -14.37
N ARG A 39 -1.65 0.26 -15.61
CA ARG A 39 -1.25 -0.64 -16.69
C ARG A 39 0.16 -0.39 -17.20
N LYS A 40 0.68 0.82 -16.99
CA LYS A 40 2.05 1.18 -17.36
C LYS A 40 3.02 1.02 -16.21
N ALA A 41 2.57 0.50 -15.09
CA ALA A 41 3.36 0.34 -13.89
C ALA A 41 3.37 -1.13 -13.46
N GLN A 42 4.13 -1.41 -12.41
CA GLN A 42 4.11 -2.72 -11.78
C GLN A 42 2.92 -2.75 -10.81
N LEU A 43 1.88 -3.50 -11.16
CA LEU A 43 0.67 -3.60 -10.33
C LEU A 43 0.78 -4.83 -9.43
N ILE A 44 0.87 -4.60 -8.13
CA ILE A 44 1.13 -5.65 -7.15
C ILE A 44 -0.02 -5.73 -6.14
N ASP A 45 -0.58 -6.91 -6.00
CA ASP A 45 -1.56 -7.24 -4.97
C ASP A 45 -0.82 -7.88 -3.81
N VAL A 46 -0.81 -7.20 -2.65
CA VAL A 46 -0.08 -7.69 -1.48
C VAL A 46 -0.96 -8.46 -0.51
N ARG A 47 -2.16 -8.83 -0.95
CA ARG A 47 -3.05 -9.69 -0.17
C ARG A 47 -2.56 -11.13 -0.21
N GLU A 48 -3.10 -11.96 0.67
CA GLU A 48 -2.76 -13.38 0.65
C GLU A 48 -3.28 -14.07 -0.61
N PRO A 49 -2.65 -15.19 -1.03
CA PRO A 49 -3.05 -15.87 -2.27
C PRO A 49 -4.52 -16.23 -2.34
N ARG A 50 -5.10 -16.60 -1.21
CA ARG A 50 -6.52 -16.96 -1.15
C ARG A 50 -7.42 -15.78 -1.50
N GLU A 51 -7.07 -14.58 -1.01
CA GLU A 51 -7.80 -13.37 -1.36
C GLU A 51 -7.64 -13.04 -2.84
N TYR A 52 -6.43 -13.15 -3.36
CA TYR A 52 -6.13 -12.89 -4.76
C TYR A 52 -6.91 -13.82 -5.69
N GLU A 53 -6.97 -15.09 -5.39
CA GLU A 53 -7.65 -16.08 -6.21
C GLU A 53 -9.17 -15.86 -6.23
N GLY A 54 -9.73 -15.32 -5.15
CA GLY A 54 -11.14 -15.00 -5.06
C GLY A 54 -11.56 -13.80 -5.89
N GLY A 55 -10.61 -13.04 -6.40
CA GLY A 55 -10.83 -11.87 -7.24
C GLY A 55 -9.75 -10.85 -7.03
N HIS A 56 -9.18 -10.34 -8.13
CA HIS A 56 -8.12 -9.33 -8.07
C HIS A 56 -8.27 -8.39 -9.26
N ILE A 57 -7.62 -7.23 -9.19
CA ILE A 57 -7.63 -6.27 -10.29
C ILE A 57 -6.97 -6.93 -11.51
N LEU A 58 -7.62 -6.80 -12.67
CA LEU A 58 -7.12 -7.38 -13.90
C LEU A 58 -5.70 -6.89 -14.19
N GLY A 59 -4.77 -7.83 -14.35
CA GLY A 59 -3.37 -7.52 -14.60
C GLY A 59 -2.50 -7.45 -13.36
N ALA A 60 -3.07 -7.59 -12.17
CA ALA A 60 -2.31 -7.55 -10.92
C ALA A 60 -1.51 -8.84 -10.72
N ARG A 61 -0.28 -8.68 -10.21
CA ARG A 61 0.56 -9.78 -9.80
C ARG A 61 0.46 -9.92 -8.29
N ASN A 62 0.37 -11.13 -7.81
CA ASN A 62 0.26 -11.40 -6.37
C ASN A 62 1.64 -11.62 -5.75
N ILE A 63 2.04 -10.70 -4.89
CA ILE A 63 3.20 -10.88 -4.01
C ILE A 63 2.72 -10.59 -2.60
N PRO A 64 2.26 -11.63 -1.86
CA PRO A 64 1.69 -11.40 -0.53
C PRO A 64 2.69 -10.78 0.44
N MET A 65 2.19 -10.02 1.41
CA MET A 65 3.05 -9.46 2.46
C MET A 65 3.92 -10.52 3.13
N SER A 66 3.37 -11.72 3.33
CA SER A 66 4.10 -12.83 3.96
C SER A 66 5.29 -13.32 3.13
N GLN A 67 5.31 -13.02 1.83
CA GLN A 67 6.37 -13.46 0.92
C GLN A 67 7.19 -12.30 0.35
N LEU A 68 6.87 -11.07 0.76
CA LEU A 68 7.47 -9.90 0.15
C LEU A 68 8.99 -9.85 0.31
N ARG A 69 9.48 -10.25 1.50
CA ARG A 69 10.92 -10.27 1.77
C ARG A 69 11.68 -11.21 0.83
N GLN A 70 11.14 -12.41 0.60
CA GLN A 70 11.76 -13.40 -0.27
C GLN A 70 11.62 -13.05 -1.75
N ARG A 71 10.58 -12.31 -2.11
CA ARG A 71 10.23 -12.05 -3.50
C ARG A 71 10.41 -10.61 -3.94
N MET A 72 11.01 -9.75 -3.11
CA MET A 72 11.16 -8.34 -3.45
C MET A 72 11.99 -8.10 -4.72
N ASN A 73 12.88 -9.04 -5.07
CA ASN A 73 13.68 -8.92 -6.30
C ASN A 73 12.85 -9.06 -7.58
N GLU A 74 11.62 -9.55 -7.47
CA GLU A 74 10.69 -9.59 -8.60
C GLU A 74 10.12 -8.20 -8.93
N ILE A 75 10.30 -7.25 -8.04
CA ILE A 75 9.82 -5.88 -8.20
C ILE A 75 11.01 -5.00 -8.63
N ARG A 76 10.85 -4.31 -9.75
CA ARG A 76 11.89 -3.39 -10.23
C ARG A 76 11.87 -2.12 -9.40
N ASN A 77 13.07 -1.60 -9.07
CA ASN A 77 13.18 -0.37 -8.29
C ASN A 77 13.29 0.88 -9.17
N ASP A 78 13.39 0.71 -10.49
CA ASP A 78 13.53 1.82 -11.44
C ASP A 78 12.23 2.14 -12.18
N GLN A 79 11.11 1.57 -11.75
CA GLN A 79 9.80 1.79 -12.35
C GLN A 79 8.76 2.04 -11.26
N PRO A 80 7.68 2.77 -11.59
CA PRO A 80 6.59 2.98 -10.63
C PRO A 80 5.99 1.65 -10.17
N VAL A 81 5.66 1.58 -8.90
CA VAL A 81 5.00 0.41 -8.29
C VAL A 81 3.65 0.86 -7.76
N TYR A 82 2.60 0.20 -8.24
CA TYR A 82 1.23 0.42 -7.79
C TYR A 82 0.83 -0.76 -6.91
N LEU A 83 0.50 -0.46 -5.66
CA LEU A 83 0.18 -1.46 -4.64
C LEU A 83 -1.27 -1.37 -4.22
N TYR A 84 -1.86 -2.49 -3.88
CA TYR A 84 -3.12 -2.47 -3.18
C TYR A 84 -3.26 -3.69 -2.28
N CYS A 85 -4.09 -3.53 -1.26
CA CYS A 85 -4.50 -4.63 -0.39
C CYS A 85 -6.02 -4.57 -0.23
N GLN A 86 -6.55 -5.25 0.77
CA GLN A 86 -8.00 -5.28 0.95
C GLN A 86 -8.54 -3.92 1.42
N SER A 87 -7.86 -3.26 2.36
CA SER A 87 -8.37 -2.01 2.97
C SER A 87 -7.36 -0.86 3.02
N GLY A 88 -6.09 -1.10 2.70
CA GLY A 88 -5.05 -0.08 2.67
C GLY A 88 -3.95 -0.23 3.71
N ALA A 89 -4.16 -1.01 4.78
CA ALA A 89 -3.16 -1.14 5.84
C ALA A 89 -1.92 -1.91 5.40
N ARG A 90 -2.12 -3.06 4.74
CA ARG A 90 -1.01 -3.90 4.27
C ARG A 90 -0.21 -3.23 3.16
N SER A 91 -0.88 -2.47 2.29
CA SER A 91 -0.17 -1.77 1.21
C SER A 91 0.78 -0.70 1.74
N LYS A 92 0.42 -0.02 2.84
CA LYS A 92 1.31 0.94 3.46
C LYS A 92 2.55 0.27 4.04
N GLN A 93 2.40 -0.89 4.67
CA GLN A 93 3.53 -1.66 5.19
C GLN A 93 4.42 -2.16 4.06
N ALA A 94 3.81 -2.62 2.97
CA ALA A 94 4.55 -3.06 1.79
C ALA A 94 5.36 -1.92 1.18
N ALA A 95 4.76 -0.73 1.08
CA ALA A 95 5.44 0.44 0.54
C ALA A 95 6.65 0.82 1.40
N GLN A 96 6.49 0.81 2.72
CA GLN A 96 7.59 1.11 3.63
C GLN A 96 8.75 0.12 3.45
N PHE A 97 8.42 -1.16 3.34
CA PHE A 97 9.41 -2.21 3.14
C PHE A 97 10.16 -2.02 1.81
N LEU A 98 9.42 -1.77 0.73
CA LEU A 98 10.02 -1.61 -0.60
C LEU A 98 10.88 -0.36 -0.67
N LYS A 99 10.47 0.71 -0.01
CA LYS A 99 11.28 1.94 0.05
C LYS A 99 12.61 1.68 0.75
N LYS A 100 12.58 1.01 1.90
CA LYS A 100 13.77 0.79 2.72
C LYS A 100 14.67 -0.32 2.19
N LYS A 101 14.09 -1.42 1.74
CA LYS A 101 14.85 -2.64 1.41
C LYS A 101 15.11 -2.83 -0.06
N ARG A 102 14.28 -2.27 -0.92
CA ARG A 102 14.42 -2.42 -2.35
C ARG A 102 14.79 -1.10 -3.06
N GLY A 103 14.67 0.03 -2.37
CA GLY A 103 15.01 1.33 -2.93
C GLY A 103 14.02 1.85 -3.97
N VAL A 104 12.76 1.41 -3.90
CA VAL A 104 11.72 1.90 -4.80
C VAL A 104 11.32 3.31 -4.38
N GLU A 105 11.37 4.27 -5.32
CA GLU A 105 11.04 5.66 -5.01
C GLU A 105 9.62 6.04 -5.43
N ASP A 106 9.12 5.48 -6.53
CA ASP A 106 7.79 5.81 -7.05
C ASP A 106 6.78 4.78 -6.59
N LEU A 107 6.16 5.04 -5.43
CA LEU A 107 5.20 4.14 -4.81
C LEU A 107 3.83 4.78 -4.75
N TYR A 108 2.84 4.04 -5.21
CA TYR A 108 1.44 4.45 -5.24
C TYR A 108 0.57 3.36 -4.64
N GLU A 109 -0.50 3.76 -3.97
CA GLU A 109 -1.47 2.80 -3.43
C GLU A 109 -2.89 3.17 -3.84
N LEU A 110 -3.76 2.16 -3.88
CA LEU A 110 -5.19 2.36 -4.16
C LEU A 110 -5.89 2.77 -2.86
N GLN A 111 -6.45 3.96 -2.86
CA GLN A 111 -7.21 4.47 -1.73
C GLN A 111 -8.44 3.60 -1.48
N GLY A 112 -8.60 3.15 -0.25
CA GLY A 112 -9.71 2.28 0.13
C GLY A 112 -9.52 0.81 -0.19
N GLY A 113 -8.52 0.45 -0.98
CA GLY A 113 -8.18 -0.93 -1.28
C GLY A 113 -9.17 -1.64 -2.18
N PHE A 114 -8.98 -2.95 -2.32
CA PHE A 114 -9.78 -3.78 -3.23
C PHE A 114 -11.25 -3.83 -2.86
N LYS A 115 -11.59 -3.72 -1.59
CA LYS A 115 -12.99 -3.79 -1.17
C LYS A 115 -13.85 -2.68 -1.74
N LYS A 116 -13.25 -1.56 -2.13
CA LYS A 116 -13.95 -0.44 -2.75
C LYS A 116 -13.75 -0.38 -4.26
N TRP A 117 -13.03 -1.32 -4.83
CA TRP A 117 -12.74 -1.36 -6.25
C TRP A 117 -13.99 -1.76 -7.05
N THR A 118 -14.30 -0.99 -8.10
CA THR A 118 -15.43 -1.25 -8.97
C THR A 118 -15.02 -1.50 -10.42
N GLY A 119 -13.72 -1.54 -10.70
CA GLY A 119 -13.21 -1.79 -12.04
C GLY A 119 -13.16 -3.27 -12.41
N LYS A 120 -12.46 -3.55 -13.49
CA LYS A 120 -12.35 -4.92 -14.00
C LYS A 120 -11.55 -5.80 -13.03
N ILE A 121 -12.04 -7.02 -12.84
CA ILE A 121 -11.36 -8.01 -11.99
C ILE A 121 -11.21 -9.32 -12.76
N LYS A 122 -10.30 -10.14 -12.24
CA LYS A 122 -10.10 -11.50 -12.71
C LYS A 122 -10.16 -12.43 -11.51
N LYS A 123 -10.83 -13.55 -11.68
CA LYS A 123 -10.83 -14.65 -10.71
C LYS A 123 -10.00 -15.77 -11.29
N LYS A 124 -9.24 -16.38 -10.45
CA LYS A 124 -8.41 -17.44 -10.91
C LYS A 124 -9.18 -18.71 -11.25
#